data_5d931a9711baf7973f4b0ed44e0e4b2c
#
_entry.id   5d931a9711baf7973f4b0ed44e0e4b2c
#
_cell.length_a   1.000
_cell.length_b   1.000
_cell.length_c   1.000
_cell.angle_alpha   90.00
_cell.angle_beta   90.00
_cell.angle_gamma   90.00
#
_symmetry.space_group_name_H-M   'P 1'
#
loop_
_entity.id
_entity.type
_entity.pdbx_description
1 polymer ?
#
loop_
_entity_poly.entity_id
_entity_poly.type
_entity_poly.pdbx_seq_one_letter_code
_entity_poly.pdbx_strand_id
1 'polypeptide(L)'
;MRLLIQLRTPTEAASYEGCALALTLATFGHEVQLWLDAPVFGLLMQSESRLHGMIQSLDLYDMPAAWLPDDVYSGWVIGMLPIDLTSQLMLAPETIHSQDFEQILSF
;
A
#
# COMPACT_ATOMS: atom_id res chain seq x y z
N MET A 1 0.39 13.86 11.96
CA MET A 1 -0.20 14.18 10.64
C MET A 1 -0.74 12.90 10.03
N ARG A 2 -1.84 13.00 9.35
CA ARG A 2 -2.49 11.86 8.71
C ARG A 2 -2.32 11.93 7.20
N LEU A 3 -1.67 10.93 6.62
CA LEU A 3 -1.19 10.94 5.23
C LEU A 3 -1.72 9.74 4.46
N LEU A 4 -2.10 9.97 3.20
CA LEU A 4 -2.38 8.91 2.24
C LEU A 4 -1.27 8.91 1.19
N ILE A 5 -0.61 7.77 1.01
CA ILE A 5 0.41 7.58 -0.01
C ILE A 5 -0.11 6.58 -1.03
N GLN A 6 -0.29 7.05 -2.26
CA GLN A 6 -0.82 6.25 -3.36
C GLN A 6 0.31 5.79 -4.27
N LEU A 7 0.44 4.49 -4.46
CA LEU A 7 1.39 3.90 -5.40
C LEU A 7 0.64 3.59 -6.69
N ARG A 8 0.95 4.32 -7.75
CA ARG A 8 0.19 4.29 -9.01
C ARG A 8 1.05 4.01 -10.22
N THR A 9 2.36 4.19 -10.13
CA THR A 9 3.28 4.02 -11.26
C THR A 9 3.83 2.60 -11.28
N PRO A 10 3.76 1.89 -12.41
CA PRO A 10 4.12 0.47 -12.48
C PRO A 10 5.62 0.22 -12.61
N THR A 11 6.45 1.00 -11.93
CA THR A 11 7.90 0.81 -11.89
C THR A 11 8.35 0.49 -10.47
N GLU A 12 9.38 -0.33 -10.36
CA GLU A 12 9.92 -0.69 -9.07
C GLU A 12 10.50 0.53 -8.34
N ALA A 13 11.14 1.44 -9.08
CA ALA A 13 11.73 2.65 -8.48
C ALA A 13 10.66 3.53 -7.84
N ALA A 14 9.56 3.82 -8.55
CA ALA A 14 8.50 4.67 -8.01
C ALA A 14 7.79 4.04 -6.82
N SER A 15 7.45 2.75 -6.89
CA SER A 15 6.80 2.04 -5.79
C SER A 15 7.72 1.92 -4.58
N TYR A 16 9.02 1.72 -4.80
CA TYR A 16 10.01 1.70 -3.73
C TYR A 16 10.09 3.06 -3.03
N GLU A 17 10.20 4.13 -3.79
CA GLU A 17 10.29 5.48 -3.21
C GLU A 17 9.06 5.83 -2.38
N GLY A 18 7.88 5.55 -2.91
CA GLY A 18 6.63 5.83 -2.19
C GLY A 18 6.49 5.00 -0.93
N CYS A 19 6.78 3.70 -1.01
CA CYS A 19 6.69 2.82 0.14
C CYS A 19 7.75 3.13 1.19
N ALA A 20 8.98 3.44 0.77
CA ALA A 20 10.05 3.82 1.68
C ALA A 20 9.72 5.12 2.43
N LEU A 21 9.13 6.09 1.74
CA LEU A 21 8.67 7.32 2.38
C LEU A 21 7.59 7.02 3.41
N ALA A 22 6.63 6.15 3.07
CA ALA A 22 5.56 5.75 3.99
C ALA A 22 6.14 5.14 5.28
N LEU A 23 7.06 4.20 5.14
CA LEU A 23 7.69 3.54 6.30
C LEU A 23 8.49 4.55 7.14
N THR A 24 9.19 5.47 6.50
CA THR A 24 9.96 6.50 7.18
C THR A 24 9.04 7.43 7.99
N LEU A 25 7.96 7.90 7.39
CA LEU A 25 7.01 8.79 8.06
C LEU A 25 6.31 8.08 9.22
N ALA A 26 5.97 6.81 9.06
CA ALA A 26 5.38 6.01 10.13
C ALA A 26 6.36 5.88 11.31
N THR A 27 7.65 5.71 11.03
CA THR A 27 8.69 5.64 12.05
C THR A 27 8.77 6.94 12.86
N PHE A 28 8.49 8.08 12.24
CA PHE A 28 8.46 9.37 12.92
C PHE A 28 7.12 9.69 13.59
N GLY A 29 6.22 8.73 13.66
CA GLY A 29 4.98 8.87 14.41
C GLY A 29 3.78 9.42 13.65
N HIS A 30 3.90 9.58 12.32
CA HIS A 30 2.76 9.98 11.49
C HIS A 30 1.83 8.80 11.23
N GLU A 31 0.55 9.09 11.09
CA GLU A 31 -0.42 8.08 10.64
C GLU A 31 -0.39 8.03 9.11
N VAL A 32 0.07 6.90 8.57
CA VAL A 32 0.25 6.74 7.13
C VAL A 32 -0.60 5.59 6.64
N GLN A 33 -1.41 5.85 5.61
CA GLN A 33 -2.18 4.84 4.90
C GLN A 33 -1.60 4.67 3.51
N LEU A 34 -1.25 3.43 3.14
CA LEU A 34 -0.85 3.09 1.79
C LEU A 34 -2.07 2.72 0.96
N TRP A 35 -2.05 3.15 -0.30
CA TRP A 35 -3.04 2.79 -1.32
C TRP A 35 -2.28 2.25 -2.53
N LEU A 36 -2.62 1.03 -2.94
CA LEU A 36 -2.01 0.37 -4.09
C LEU A 36 -3.01 0.34 -5.23
N ASP A 37 -2.73 1.07 -6.31
CA ASP A 37 -3.58 1.04 -7.51
C ASP A 37 -3.21 -0.13 -8.42
N ALA A 38 -4.12 -0.48 -9.32
CA ALA A 38 -3.96 -1.61 -10.21
C ALA A 38 -2.63 -1.66 -10.98
N PRO A 39 -2.05 -0.54 -11.45
CA PRO A 39 -0.76 -0.58 -12.15
C PRO A 39 0.39 -1.21 -11.36
N VAL A 40 0.35 -1.19 -10.03
CA VAL A 40 1.43 -1.77 -9.21
C VAL A 40 1.15 -3.23 -8.81
N PHE A 41 0.01 -3.80 -9.16
CA PHE A 41 -0.34 -5.16 -8.77
C PHE A 41 0.63 -6.20 -9.32
N GLY A 42 1.17 -5.96 -10.53
CA GLY A 42 2.19 -6.85 -11.10
C GLY A 42 3.43 -6.95 -10.24
N LEU A 43 3.89 -5.82 -9.70
CA LEU A 43 5.03 -5.81 -8.76
C LEU A 43 4.67 -6.48 -7.44
N LEU A 44 3.47 -6.24 -6.94
CA LEU A 44 2.99 -6.84 -5.71
C LEU A 44 3.00 -8.37 -5.80
N MET A 45 2.68 -8.91 -6.98
CA MET A 45 2.62 -10.36 -7.21
C MET A 45 3.98 -11.01 -7.43
N GLN A 46 5.04 -10.23 -7.67
CA GLN A 46 6.39 -10.74 -7.85
C GLN A 46 7.10 -10.83 -6.50
N SER A 47 7.37 -12.04 -6.05
CA SER A 47 7.96 -12.29 -4.72
C SER A 47 9.35 -11.67 -4.54
N GLU A 48 10.08 -11.46 -5.63
CA GLU A 48 11.42 -10.85 -5.60
C GLU A 48 11.40 -9.33 -5.71
N SER A 49 10.23 -8.70 -5.91
CA SER A 49 10.16 -7.24 -5.98
C SER A 49 10.34 -6.62 -4.60
N ARG A 50 10.88 -5.40 -4.57
CA ARG A 50 11.03 -4.65 -3.33
C ARG A 50 9.66 -4.31 -2.73
N LEU A 51 8.68 -3.99 -3.57
CA LEU A 51 7.33 -3.69 -3.09
C LEU A 51 6.74 -4.87 -2.34
N HIS A 52 6.86 -6.08 -2.88
CA HIS A 52 6.36 -7.30 -2.21
C HIS A 52 6.94 -7.42 -0.80
N GLY A 53 8.28 -7.32 -0.68
CA GLY A 53 8.95 -7.43 0.61
C GLY A 53 8.58 -6.32 1.60
N MET A 54 8.40 -5.09 1.11
CA MET A 54 8.01 -3.97 1.96
C MET A 54 6.58 -4.12 2.47
N ILE A 55 5.65 -4.60 1.65
CA ILE A 55 4.28 -4.84 2.08
C ILE A 55 4.23 -5.95 3.14
N GLN A 56 5.04 -6.99 2.99
CA GLN A 56 5.14 -8.05 4.02
C GLN A 56 5.56 -7.50 5.39
N SER A 57 6.24 -6.36 5.41
CA SER A 57 6.85 -5.80 6.62
C SER A 57 6.02 -4.68 7.26
N LEU A 58 4.83 -4.38 6.76
CA LEU A 58 4.03 -3.23 7.24
C LEU A 58 3.79 -3.29 8.76
N ASP A 59 3.47 -4.46 9.29
CA ASP A 59 3.19 -4.63 10.71
C ASP A 59 4.43 -4.39 11.59
N LEU A 60 5.63 -4.60 11.06
CA LEU A 60 6.87 -4.30 11.79
C LEU A 60 7.07 -2.81 12.02
N TYR A 61 6.41 -1.98 11.24
CA TYR A 61 6.47 -0.51 11.34
C TYR A 61 5.20 0.06 11.96
N ASP A 62 4.36 -0.79 12.56
CA ASP A 62 3.07 -0.40 13.14
C ASP A 62 2.15 0.28 12.14
N MET A 63 2.28 -0.05 10.87
CA MET A 63 1.42 0.48 9.81
C MET A 63 0.16 -0.38 9.64
N PRO A 64 -0.98 0.25 9.32
CA PRO A 64 -2.17 -0.49 8.98
C PRO A 64 -2.01 -1.23 7.66
N ALA A 65 -2.89 -2.19 7.40
CA ALA A 65 -2.92 -2.90 6.12
C ALA A 65 -3.05 -1.90 4.97
N ALA A 66 -2.35 -2.16 3.87
CA ALA A 66 -2.45 -1.33 2.67
C ALA A 66 -3.80 -1.55 2.00
N TRP A 67 -4.36 -0.48 1.42
CA TRP A 67 -5.64 -0.52 0.74
C TRP A 67 -5.48 -0.78 -0.75
N LEU A 68 -6.33 -1.65 -1.30
CA LEU A 68 -6.55 -1.79 -2.73
C LEU A 68 -7.94 -1.25 -3.07
N PRO A 69 -8.17 -0.79 -4.32
CA PRO A 69 -9.50 -0.37 -4.72
C PRO A 69 -10.55 -1.45 -4.44
N ASP A 70 -11.73 -1.05 -4.01
CA ASP A 70 -12.82 -1.99 -3.73
C ASP A 70 -13.48 -2.41 -5.04
N ASP A 71 -12.87 -3.33 -5.77
CA ASP A 71 -13.38 -3.88 -7.01
C ASP A 71 -13.05 -5.37 -7.13
N VAL A 72 -13.64 -6.00 -8.14
CA VAL A 72 -13.50 -7.46 -8.36
C VAL A 72 -12.05 -7.83 -8.66
N TYR A 73 -11.35 -7.02 -9.44
CA TYR A 73 -9.96 -7.31 -9.80
C TYR A 73 -9.05 -7.31 -8.57
N SER A 74 -9.19 -6.32 -7.69
CA SER A 74 -8.44 -6.27 -6.43
C SER A 74 -8.72 -7.49 -5.55
N GLY A 75 -9.96 -7.91 -5.48
CA GLY A 75 -10.35 -9.12 -4.74
C GLY A 75 -9.68 -10.37 -5.30
N TRP A 76 -9.58 -10.49 -6.61
CA TRP A 76 -8.89 -11.62 -7.26
C TRP A 76 -7.40 -11.61 -6.95
N VAL A 77 -6.76 -10.45 -6.99
CA VAL A 77 -5.34 -10.33 -6.70
C VAL A 77 -5.06 -10.76 -5.26
N ILE A 78 -5.84 -10.29 -4.30
CA ILE A 78 -5.69 -10.70 -2.89
C ILE A 78 -5.84 -12.22 -2.77
N GLY A 79 -6.81 -12.81 -3.46
CA GLY A 79 -7.05 -14.24 -3.41
C GLY A 79 -5.93 -15.10 -3.99
N MET A 80 -5.08 -14.54 -4.84
CA MET A 80 -3.95 -15.25 -5.46
C MET A 80 -2.64 -15.09 -4.70
N LEU A 81 -2.58 -14.24 -3.70
CA LEU A 81 -1.34 -13.94 -2.96
C LEU A 81 -1.17 -14.86 -1.76
N PRO A 82 0.08 -15.08 -1.30
CA PRO A 82 0.34 -15.85 -0.08
C PRO A 82 -0.27 -15.20 1.15
N ILE A 83 -0.56 -15.99 2.17
CA ILE A 83 -1.23 -15.53 3.40
C ILE A 83 -0.42 -14.47 4.16
N ASP A 84 0.89 -14.56 4.15
CA ASP A 84 1.76 -13.59 4.82
C ASP A 84 1.70 -12.21 4.17
N LEU A 85 1.33 -12.16 2.89
CA LEU A 85 1.12 -10.89 2.19
C LEU A 85 -0.32 -10.41 2.35
N THR A 86 -1.30 -11.30 2.21
CA THR A 86 -2.72 -10.91 2.29
C THR A 86 -3.12 -10.39 3.68
N SER A 87 -2.42 -10.82 4.72
CA SER A 87 -2.62 -10.27 6.07
C SER A 87 -2.28 -8.78 6.17
N GLN A 88 -1.50 -8.25 5.22
CA GLN A 88 -1.10 -6.85 5.16
C GLN A 88 -1.91 -6.05 4.14
N LEU A 89 -2.95 -6.62 3.57
CA LEU A 89 -3.76 -6.00 2.52
C LEU A 89 -5.24 -6.06 2.89
N MET A 90 -5.99 -5.07 2.39
CA MET A 90 -7.45 -5.08 2.49
C MET A 90 -8.05 -4.24 1.37
N LEU A 91 -9.30 -4.49 1.05
CA LEU A 91 -10.04 -3.61 0.15
C LEU A 91 -10.36 -2.32 0.87
N ALA A 92 -10.30 -1.21 0.15
CA ALA A 92 -10.55 0.11 0.71
C ALA A 92 -11.98 0.23 1.24
N PRO A 93 -12.20 0.93 2.36
CA PRO A 93 -13.55 1.21 2.84
C PRO A 93 -14.36 2.04 1.84
N GLU A 94 -15.68 1.87 1.83
CA GLU A 94 -16.56 2.61 0.93
C GLU A 94 -16.61 4.12 1.23
N THR A 95 -16.27 4.51 2.44
CA THR A 95 -16.46 5.88 2.94
C THR A 95 -15.13 6.63 3.07
N ILE A 96 -14.26 6.54 2.06
CA ILE A 96 -13.01 7.29 2.05
C ILE A 96 -13.26 8.66 1.43
N HIS A 97 -12.84 9.70 2.15
CA HIS A 97 -12.85 11.06 1.64
C HIS A 97 -11.44 11.63 1.67
N SER A 98 -11.05 12.40 0.64
CA SER A 98 -9.74 13.05 0.58
C SER A 98 -9.49 13.97 1.79
N GLN A 99 -10.55 14.54 2.34
CA GLN A 99 -10.47 15.40 3.53
C GLN A 99 -10.16 14.63 4.82
N ASP A 100 -10.19 13.30 4.79
CA ASP A 100 -9.77 12.48 5.93
C ASP A 100 -8.26 12.50 6.12
N PHE A 101 -7.51 13.00 5.13
CA PHE A 101 -6.05 13.06 5.15
C PHE A 101 -5.59 14.50 5.01
N GLU A 102 -4.55 14.87 5.77
CA GLU A 102 -3.96 16.20 5.67
C GLU A 102 -3.16 16.38 4.39
N GLN A 103 -2.55 15.30 3.88
CA GLN A 103 -1.88 15.28 2.59
C GLN A 103 -2.11 13.98 1.87
N ILE A 104 -2.13 14.03 0.54
CA ILE A 104 -2.19 12.89 -0.36
C ILE A 104 -1.01 13.01 -1.31
N LEU A 105 -0.12 12.01 -1.28
CA LEU A 105 1.07 11.96 -2.13
C LEU A 105 0.95 10.76 -3.08
N SER A 106 1.31 10.96 -4.34
CA SER A 106 1.23 9.91 -5.37
C SER A 106 2.60 9.62 -5.98
N PHE A 107 2.88 8.35 -6.17
CA PHE A 107 4.13 7.86 -6.74
C PHE A 107 3.89 6.90 -7.91
#